data_30712553e35a21e9ed20d2279ca88a7a
#
_entry.id   30712553e35a21e9ed20d2279ca88a7a
#
_cell.length_a   1.000
_cell.length_b   1.000
_cell.length_c   1.000
_cell.angle_alpha   90.00
_cell.angle_beta   90.00
_cell.angle_gamma   90.00
#
_symmetry.space_group_name_H-M   'P 1'
#
loop_
_entity.id
_entity.type
_entity.pdbx_description
1 polymer ?
#
loop_
_entity_poly.entity_id
_entity_poly.type
_entity_poly.pdbx_seq_one_letter_code
_entity_poly.pdbx_strand_id
1 'polypeptide(L)'
;MLKSIMMVGALGVVLVAPPPARAEDLGSLQGAWVMDSAYEIQPDGSRTTNYGEHPKGLFTVDASGRYNMQIFKIDRPAFASGDKARGTPEEYRAAVIGSSTHFGKVSIDPAKHQLRFSVEAASFPNWEGQTQVRDYTFKDGLLSYAVPASASSSGVIAYSIWRRALD
;
A
#
# COMPACT_ATOMS: atom_id res chain seq x y z
N MET A 1 -71.42 34.50 4.55
CA MET A 1 -70.78 33.23 4.89
C MET A 1 -69.59 33.03 3.93
N LEU A 2 -68.39 33.38 4.38
CA LEU A 2 -67.18 33.30 3.59
C LEU A 2 -66.45 32.01 4.00
N LYS A 3 -66.27 31.05 3.10
CA LYS A 3 -65.49 29.82 3.32
C LYS A 3 -64.03 30.09 2.96
N SER A 4 -63.16 30.13 3.97
CA SER A 4 -61.69 30.12 3.77
C SER A 4 -61.23 28.74 3.36
N ILE A 5 -60.56 28.66 2.22
CA ILE A 5 -59.86 27.46 1.75
C ILE A 5 -58.43 27.57 2.24
N MET A 6 -58.03 26.68 3.13
CA MET A 6 -56.64 26.53 3.57
C MET A 6 -55.88 25.66 2.56
N MET A 7 -54.88 26.24 1.88
CA MET A 7 -54.01 25.52 0.94
C MET A 7 -52.81 24.99 1.72
N VAL A 8 -52.73 23.68 1.93
CA VAL A 8 -51.58 23.01 2.55
C VAL A 8 -50.54 22.76 1.47
N GLY A 9 -49.45 23.53 1.50
CA GLY A 9 -48.30 23.30 0.65
C GLY A 9 -47.46 22.14 1.16
N ALA A 10 -47.39 21.03 0.43
CA ALA A 10 -46.47 19.94 0.74
C ALA A 10 -45.04 20.31 0.30
N LEU A 11 -44.17 20.52 1.25
CA LEU A 11 -42.73 20.69 1.00
C LEU A 11 -42.15 19.32 0.63
N GLY A 12 -41.91 19.07 -0.65
CA GLY A 12 -41.21 17.88 -1.13
C GLY A 12 -39.70 17.95 -0.77
N VAL A 13 -39.24 17.11 0.14
CA VAL A 13 -37.81 16.92 0.40
C VAL A 13 -37.23 16.09 -0.76
N VAL A 14 -36.44 16.73 -1.62
CA VAL A 14 -35.67 16.03 -2.63
C VAL A 14 -34.47 15.39 -1.94
N LEU A 15 -34.54 14.08 -1.71
CA LEU A 15 -33.38 13.28 -1.31
C LEU A 15 -32.43 13.18 -2.50
N VAL A 16 -31.37 13.98 -2.49
CA VAL A 16 -30.25 13.82 -3.42
C VAL A 16 -29.46 12.58 -2.97
N ALA A 17 -29.57 11.48 -3.73
CA ALA A 17 -28.75 10.31 -3.50
C ALA A 17 -27.25 10.69 -3.65
N PRO A 18 -26.35 10.24 -2.78
CA PRO A 18 -24.92 10.46 -2.97
C PRO A 18 -24.49 9.85 -4.31
N PRO A 19 -23.56 10.51 -5.03
CA PRO A 19 -23.04 9.94 -6.27
C PRO A 19 -22.45 8.55 -5.99
N PRO A 20 -22.60 7.58 -6.92
CA PRO A 20 -22.02 6.27 -6.76
C PRO A 20 -20.51 6.41 -6.54
N ALA A 21 -19.96 5.73 -5.55
CA ALA A 21 -18.52 5.66 -5.34
C ALA A 21 -17.88 5.19 -6.66
N ARG A 22 -16.97 6.00 -7.19
CA ARG A 22 -16.29 5.69 -8.45
C ARG A 22 -15.53 4.37 -8.21
N ALA A 23 -15.78 3.38 -9.07
CA ALA A 23 -15.03 2.13 -9.00
C ALA A 23 -13.54 2.44 -9.12
N GLU A 24 -12.75 1.98 -8.16
CA GLU A 24 -11.31 2.11 -8.18
C GLU A 24 -10.78 1.26 -9.32
N ASP A 25 -10.01 1.86 -10.20
CA ASP A 25 -9.39 1.21 -11.36
C ASP A 25 -7.86 1.40 -11.32
N LEU A 26 -7.16 0.87 -12.31
CA LEU A 26 -5.71 1.04 -12.39
C LEU A 26 -5.30 2.52 -12.40
N GLY A 27 -6.13 3.42 -12.94
CA GLY A 27 -5.89 4.86 -12.93
C GLY A 27 -5.74 5.45 -11.54
N SER A 28 -6.42 4.87 -10.54
CA SER A 28 -6.30 5.29 -9.14
C SER A 28 -4.93 5.00 -8.53
N LEU A 29 -4.19 4.03 -9.07
CA LEU A 29 -2.82 3.69 -8.64
C LEU A 29 -1.73 4.47 -9.39
N GLN A 30 -2.02 4.98 -10.60
CA GLN A 30 -1.00 5.61 -11.45
C GLN A 30 -0.30 6.78 -10.74
N GLY A 31 1.00 6.91 -11.00
CA GLY A 31 1.84 7.96 -10.45
C GLY A 31 2.82 7.47 -9.39
N ALA A 32 3.34 8.40 -8.61
CA ALA A 32 4.31 8.13 -7.56
C ALA A 32 3.67 8.21 -6.17
N TRP A 33 4.08 7.29 -5.32
CA TRP A 33 3.65 7.17 -3.93
C TRP A 33 4.88 7.10 -3.04
N VAL A 34 4.89 7.86 -1.98
CA VAL A 34 5.92 7.79 -0.94
C VAL A 34 5.34 7.09 0.29
N MET A 35 6.18 6.33 0.97
CA MET A 35 5.74 5.62 2.16
C MET A 35 5.43 6.61 3.27
N ASP A 36 4.25 6.46 3.85
CA ASP A 36 3.83 7.18 5.03
C ASP A 36 4.27 6.42 6.29
N SER A 37 3.90 5.15 6.36
CA SER A 37 4.28 4.28 7.46
C SER A 37 4.26 2.81 7.07
N ALA A 38 4.98 1.98 7.84
CA ALA A 38 4.93 0.53 7.75
C ALA A 38 4.94 -0.06 9.16
N TYR A 39 4.10 -1.06 9.40
CA TYR A 39 4.07 -1.75 10.69
C TYR A 39 3.64 -3.20 10.52
N GLU A 40 3.87 -3.97 11.55
CA GLU A 40 3.51 -5.39 11.59
C GLU A 40 2.64 -5.66 12.82
N ILE A 41 1.68 -6.55 12.66
CA ILE A 41 0.91 -7.14 13.75
C ILE A 41 1.44 -8.55 13.95
N GLN A 42 1.97 -8.80 15.13
CA GLN A 42 2.50 -10.08 15.56
C GLN A 42 1.36 -11.06 15.88
N PRO A 43 1.62 -12.39 15.97
CA PRO A 43 0.59 -13.35 16.32
C PRO A 43 -0.06 -13.14 17.69
N ASP A 44 0.61 -12.45 18.62
CA ASP A 44 0.09 -12.08 19.94
C ASP A 44 -0.73 -10.76 19.91
N GLY A 45 -0.89 -10.15 18.73
CA GLY A 45 -1.59 -8.88 18.53
C GLY A 45 -0.74 -7.62 18.79
N SER A 46 0.51 -7.76 19.22
CA SER A 46 1.39 -6.62 19.40
C SER A 46 1.77 -5.98 18.06
N ARG A 47 2.03 -4.66 18.08
CA ARG A 47 2.46 -3.90 16.90
C ARG A 47 3.94 -3.62 16.97
N THR A 48 4.65 -3.84 15.86
CA THR A 48 6.07 -3.50 15.68
C THR A 48 6.30 -2.67 14.43
N THR A 49 7.37 -1.87 14.40
CA THR A 49 7.77 -1.01 13.30
C THR A 49 9.18 -1.42 12.82
N ASN A 50 9.28 -2.62 12.24
CA ASN A 50 10.57 -3.20 11.86
C ASN A 50 11.35 -2.37 10.83
N TYR A 51 10.67 -1.54 10.03
CA TYR A 51 11.31 -0.59 9.11
C TYR A 51 11.60 0.78 9.74
N GLY A 52 11.31 0.97 11.05
CA GLY A 52 11.39 2.24 11.78
C GLY A 52 10.10 3.04 11.69
N GLU A 53 10.01 4.12 12.47
CA GLU A 53 8.81 4.97 12.53
C GLU A 53 8.54 5.72 11.22
N HIS A 54 9.61 6.06 10.47
CA HIS A 54 9.53 6.78 9.20
C HIS A 54 10.36 6.08 8.12
N PRO A 55 9.91 4.92 7.61
CA PRO A 55 10.66 4.19 6.60
C PRO A 55 10.74 4.99 5.29
N LYS A 56 11.82 4.77 4.53
CA LYS A 56 11.94 5.35 3.18
C LYS A 56 11.32 4.39 2.18
N GLY A 57 10.35 4.86 1.40
CA GLY A 57 9.74 4.03 0.37
C GLY A 57 9.25 4.85 -0.81
N LEU A 58 9.37 4.26 -1.99
CA LEU A 58 8.85 4.77 -3.24
C LEU A 58 8.11 3.63 -3.97
N PHE A 59 6.89 3.92 -4.38
CA PHE A 59 6.09 3.03 -5.22
C PHE A 59 5.60 3.83 -6.41
N THR A 60 5.92 3.38 -7.62
CA THR A 60 5.50 4.03 -8.86
C THR A 60 4.69 3.07 -9.72
N VAL A 61 3.67 3.56 -10.38
CA VAL A 61 2.83 2.80 -11.32
C VAL A 61 2.59 3.62 -12.57
N ASP A 62 2.90 3.06 -13.73
CA ASP A 62 2.59 3.69 -15.01
C ASP A 62 1.20 3.32 -15.56
N ALA A 63 0.83 3.93 -16.69
CA ALA A 63 -0.47 3.71 -17.33
C ALA A 63 -0.69 2.26 -17.82
N SER A 64 0.36 1.48 -18.00
CA SER A 64 0.29 0.06 -18.39
C SER A 64 0.21 -0.89 -17.21
N GLY A 65 0.27 -0.37 -15.97
CA GLY A 65 0.33 -1.14 -14.73
C GLY A 65 1.73 -1.66 -14.40
N ARG A 66 2.78 -1.21 -15.10
CA ARG A 66 4.13 -1.52 -14.64
C ARG A 66 4.42 -0.75 -13.38
N TYR A 67 4.98 -1.43 -12.41
CA TYR A 67 5.30 -0.85 -11.12
C TYR A 67 6.75 -1.07 -10.74
N ASN A 68 7.25 -0.19 -9.88
CA ASN A 68 8.49 -0.33 -9.15
C ASN A 68 8.23 0.03 -7.69
N MET A 69 8.62 -0.83 -6.78
CA MET A 69 8.44 -0.63 -5.34
C MET A 69 9.76 -0.80 -4.61
N GLN A 70 10.05 0.14 -3.73
CA GLN A 70 11.25 0.14 -2.90
C GLN A 70 10.87 0.57 -1.49
N ILE A 71 11.26 -0.22 -0.50
CA ILE A 71 11.10 0.09 0.92
C ILE A 71 12.44 -0.15 1.61
N PHE A 72 12.88 0.81 2.39
CA PHE A 72 14.14 0.75 3.09
C PHE A 72 13.98 1.12 4.57
N LYS A 73 14.55 0.29 5.43
CA LYS A 73 14.72 0.60 6.84
C LYS A 73 15.63 1.82 7.01
N ILE A 74 15.26 2.72 7.91
CA ILE A 74 15.95 4.00 8.06
C ILE A 74 17.35 3.87 8.66
N ASP A 75 17.55 2.94 9.57
CA ASP A 75 18.75 2.76 10.40
C ASP A 75 19.69 1.67 9.90
N ARG A 76 19.67 1.37 8.59
CA ARG A 76 20.62 0.42 8.01
C ARG A 76 22.05 0.95 8.15
N PRO A 77 22.99 0.16 8.70
CA PRO A 77 24.38 0.58 8.79
C PRO A 77 25.01 0.73 7.41
N ALA A 78 25.89 1.71 7.25
CA ALA A 78 26.76 1.79 6.09
C ALA A 78 27.83 0.68 6.18
N PHE A 79 28.29 0.22 5.02
CA PHE A 79 29.43 -0.71 4.97
C PHE A 79 30.70 0.02 5.42
N ALA A 80 31.36 -0.49 6.45
CA ALA A 80 32.55 0.14 7.02
C ALA A 80 33.69 0.24 6.01
N SER A 81 33.78 -0.71 5.07
CA SER A 81 34.77 -0.69 3.98
C SER A 81 34.46 0.36 2.89
N GLY A 82 33.23 0.91 2.83
CA GLY A 82 32.73 1.70 1.71
C GLY A 82 32.63 0.93 0.39
N ASP A 83 32.86 -0.38 0.41
CA ASP A 83 32.87 -1.26 -0.75
C ASP A 83 31.82 -2.36 -0.59
N LYS A 84 30.84 -2.38 -1.48
CA LYS A 84 29.75 -3.36 -1.50
C LYS A 84 30.25 -4.80 -1.55
N ALA A 85 31.41 -5.07 -2.15
CA ALA A 85 31.99 -6.41 -2.27
C ALA A 85 32.76 -6.86 -1.01
N ARG A 86 32.98 -5.97 -0.04
CA ARG A 86 33.80 -6.22 1.14
C ARG A 86 33.09 -5.91 2.45
N GLY A 87 31.81 -6.25 2.51
CA GLY A 87 31.01 -6.14 3.73
C GLY A 87 31.24 -7.31 4.68
N THR A 88 30.92 -7.09 5.97
CA THR A 88 30.81 -8.20 6.93
C THR A 88 29.49 -8.98 6.70
N PRO A 89 29.36 -10.22 7.21
CA PRO A 89 28.10 -10.97 7.17
C PRO A 89 26.93 -10.18 7.78
N GLU A 90 27.17 -9.44 8.86
CA GLU A 90 26.16 -8.63 9.55
C GLU A 90 25.71 -7.44 8.70
N GLU A 91 26.65 -6.77 8.00
CA GLU A 91 26.33 -5.67 7.08
C GLU A 91 25.48 -6.17 5.90
N TYR A 92 25.86 -7.29 5.30
CA TYR A 92 25.06 -7.91 4.24
C TYR A 92 23.67 -8.31 4.73
N ARG A 93 23.60 -8.95 5.91
CA ARG A 93 22.32 -9.32 6.52
C ARG A 93 21.44 -8.09 6.77
N ALA A 94 22.00 -7.02 7.34
CA ALA A 94 21.27 -5.78 7.59
C ALA A 94 20.80 -5.11 6.30
N ALA A 95 21.61 -5.13 5.24
CA ALA A 95 21.24 -4.60 3.94
C ALA A 95 20.06 -5.37 3.31
N VAL A 96 20.07 -6.69 3.38
CA VAL A 96 19.01 -7.56 2.83
C VAL A 96 17.73 -7.44 3.65
N ILE A 97 17.78 -7.65 4.97
CA ILE A 97 16.61 -7.61 5.84
C ILE A 97 16.01 -6.19 5.90
N GLY A 98 16.85 -5.17 5.81
CA GLY A 98 16.43 -3.77 5.80
C GLY A 98 15.95 -3.25 4.45
N SER A 99 15.79 -4.10 3.44
CA SER A 99 15.30 -3.72 2.10
C SER A 99 14.19 -4.65 1.64
N SER A 100 13.16 -4.07 1.03
CA SER A 100 12.12 -4.80 0.32
C SER A 100 11.91 -4.09 -1.01
N THR A 101 12.46 -4.67 -2.09
CA THR A 101 12.35 -4.07 -3.42
C THR A 101 11.89 -5.10 -4.43
N HIS A 102 10.97 -4.72 -5.28
CA HIS A 102 10.51 -5.54 -6.39
C HIS A 102 9.83 -4.68 -7.47
N PHE A 103 9.78 -5.22 -8.68
CA PHE A 103 9.08 -4.61 -9.80
C PHE A 103 8.37 -5.67 -10.63
N GLY A 104 7.46 -5.21 -11.49
CA GLY A 104 6.70 -6.06 -12.40
C GLY A 104 5.41 -5.39 -12.86
N LYS A 105 4.29 -6.13 -12.81
CA LYS A 105 2.96 -5.60 -13.14
C LYS A 105 2.05 -5.64 -11.94
N VAL A 106 1.24 -4.59 -11.77
CA VAL A 106 0.16 -4.53 -10.79
C VAL A 106 -1.18 -4.36 -11.49
N SER A 107 -2.20 -5.01 -10.96
CA SER A 107 -3.59 -4.82 -11.33
C SER A 107 -4.46 -4.67 -10.10
N ILE A 108 -5.63 -4.05 -10.27
CA ILE A 108 -6.66 -3.89 -9.26
C ILE A 108 -7.82 -4.85 -9.57
N ASP A 109 -8.33 -5.51 -8.53
CA ASP A 109 -9.64 -6.18 -8.54
C ASP A 109 -10.56 -5.38 -7.60
N PRO A 110 -11.33 -4.42 -8.11
CA PRO A 110 -12.13 -3.53 -7.27
C PRO A 110 -13.29 -4.25 -6.59
N ALA A 111 -13.80 -5.34 -7.18
CA ALA A 111 -14.88 -6.12 -6.60
C ALA A 111 -14.44 -6.88 -5.34
N LYS A 112 -13.16 -7.21 -5.25
CA LYS A 112 -12.55 -7.91 -4.10
C LYS A 112 -11.73 -7.00 -3.21
N HIS A 113 -11.56 -5.72 -3.57
CA HIS A 113 -10.62 -4.80 -2.92
C HIS A 113 -9.19 -5.37 -2.85
N GLN A 114 -8.70 -5.92 -3.97
CA GLN A 114 -7.40 -6.57 -4.04
C GLN A 114 -6.47 -5.95 -5.08
N LEU A 115 -5.21 -5.75 -4.67
CA LEU A 115 -4.08 -5.53 -5.56
C LEU A 115 -3.43 -6.88 -5.87
N ARG A 116 -3.05 -7.07 -7.12
CA ARG A 116 -2.35 -8.26 -7.60
C ARG A 116 -1.02 -7.83 -8.21
N PHE A 117 0.08 -8.15 -7.53
CA PHE A 117 1.44 -7.87 -7.98
C PHE A 117 2.03 -9.12 -8.64
N SER A 118 2.23 -9.08 -9.95
CA SER A 118 3.02 -10.09 -10.68
C SER A 118 4.48 -9.65 -10.65
N VAL A 119 5.28 -10.28 -9.80
CA VAL A 119 6.67 -9.90 -9.53
C VAL A 119 7.57 -10.44 -10.63
N GLU A 120 8.30 -9.57 -11.32
CA GLU A 120 9.28 -9.94 -12.36
C GLU A 120 10.68 -10.14 -11.75
N ALA A 121 11.11 -9.22 -10.86
CA ALA A 121 12.34 -9.37 -10.10
C ALA A 121 12.24 -8.69 -8.73
N ALA A 122 13.02 -9.15 -7.77
CA ALA A 122 12.99 -8.71 -6.38
C ALA A 122 14.36 -8.79 -5.71
N SER A 123 14.54 -7.99 -4.62
CA SER A 123 15.70 -8.14 -3.73
C SER A 123 15.71 -9.47 -2.96
N PHE A 124 14.54 -10.10 -2.82
CA PHE A 124 14.40 -11.45 -2.27
C PHE A 124 13.98 -12.39 -3.41
N PRO A 125 14.90 -13.21 -3.95
CA PRO A 125 14.66 -14.00 -5.17
C PRO A 125 13.45 -14.93 -5.13
N ASN A 126 13.03 -15.37 -3.93
CA ASN A 126 11.86 -16.24 -3.77
C ASN A 126 10.53 -15.57 -4.16
N TRP A 127 10.51 -14.26 -4.36
CA TRP A 127 9.31 -13.55 -4.83
C TRP A 127 9.21 -13.51 -6.35
N GLU A 128 10.29 -13.76 -7.07
CA GLU A 128 10.33 -13.71 -8.53
C GLU A 128 9.42 -14.76 -9.15
N GLY A 129 8.68 -14.38 -10.18
CA GLY A 129 7.67 -15.21 -10.81
C GLY A 129 6.39 -15.43 -10.01
N GLN A 130 6.29 -14.90 -8.79
CA GLN A 130 5.10 -15.05 -7.94
C GLN A 130 4.06 -13.97 -8.24
N THR A 131 2.79 -14.33 -8.04
CA THR A 131 1.70 -13.34 -7.94
C THR A 131 1.35 -13.15 -6.47
N GLN A 132 1.58 -11.94 -5.98
CA GLN A 132 1.26 -11.56 -4.61
C GLN A 132 -0.07 -10.81 -4.58
N VAL A 133 -1.03 -11.30 -3.81
CA VAL A 133 -2.34 -10.67 -3.62
C VAL A 133 -2.35 -9.91 -2.29
N ARG A 134 -2.90 -8.69 -2.29
CA ARG A 134 -2.97 -7.81 -1.13
C ARG A 134 -4.35 -7.19 -1.04
N ASP A 135 -5.01 -7.35 0.09
CA ASP A 135 -6.21 -6.58 0.38
C ASP A 135 -5.81 -5.13 0.63
N TYR A 136 -6.53 -4.18 0.01
CA TYR A 136 -6.20 -2.77 0.08
C TYR A 136 -7.39 -1.91 0.50
N THR A 137 -7.08 -0.72 0.96
CA THR A 137 -8.04 0.36 1.16
C THR A 137 -7.49 1.67 0.63
N PHE A 138 -8.39 2.50 0.05
CA PHE A 138 -8.17 3.91 -0.20
C PHE A 138 -9.00 4.72 0.78
N LYS A 139 -8.35 5.45 1.64
CA LYS A 139 -9.04 6.30 2.62
C LYS A 139 -8.21 7.54 2.91
N ASP A 140 -8.86 8.70 2.93
CA ASP A 140 -8.26 10.00 3.29
C ASP A 140 -6.98 10.31 2.48
N GLY A 141 -6.93 9.92 1.20
CA GLY A 141 -5.79 10.12 0.32
C GLY A 141 -4.65 9.12 0.53
N LEU A 142 -4.81 8.15 1.43
CA LEU A 142 -3.85 7.09 1.69
C LEU A 142 -4.26 5.78 1.01
N LEU A 143 -3.29 5.11 0.40
CA LEU A 143 -3.37 3.72 -0.01
C LEU A 143 -2.77 2.86 1.09
N SER A 144 -3.54 1.95 1.65
CA SER A 144 -3.08 0.96 2.62
C SER A 144 -3.30 -0.45 2.10
N TYR A 145 -2.33 -1.33 2.27
CA TYR A 145 -2.51 -2.76 1.99
C TYR A 145 -1.75 -3.62 2.99
N ALA A 146 -2.20 -4.87 3.13
CA ALA A 146 -1.63 -5.84 4.04
C ALA A 146 -1.01 -7.02 3.30
N VAL A 147 0.14 -7.49 3.78
CA VAL A 147 0.69 -8.82 3.50
C VAL A 147 0.05 -9.78 4.50
N PRO A 148 -0.82 -10.72 4.07
CA PRO A 148 -1.53 -11.58 5.00
C PRO A 148 -0.59 -12.55 5.72
N ALA A 149 -0.95 -12.95 6.93
CA ALA A 149 -0.20 -13.92 7.74
C ALA A 149 0.08 -15.24 7.00
N SER A 150 -0.83 -15.66 6.12
CA SER A 150 -0.66 -16.85 5.28
C SER A 150 0.46 -16.74 4.24
N ALA A 151 0.89 -15.53 3.91
CA ALA A 151 2.01 -15.27 3.00
C ALA A 151 3.35 -15.14 3.73
N SER A 152 3.36 -15.20 5.06
CA SER A 152 4.56 -15.21 5.90
C SER A 152 4.63 -16.53 6.70
N SER A 153 5.82 -17.11 6.80
CA SER A 153 6.02 -18.32 7.63
C SER A 153 5.94 -18.02 9.14
N SER A 154 5.91 -16.74 9.52
CA SER A 154 5.91 -16.28 10.91
C SER A 154 4.51 -15.97 11.47
N GLY A 155 3.46 -16.01 10.64
CA GLY A 155 2.11 -15.61 11.03
C GLY A 155 1.93 -14.09 11.23
N VAL A 156 2.91 -13.29 10.84
CA VAL A 156 2.89 -11.83 10.95
C VAL A 156 2.08 -11.22 9.80
N ILE A 157 1.28 -10.20 10.11
CA ILE A 157 0.58 -9.38 9.11
C ILE A 157 1.35 -8.06 8.96
N ALA A 158 1.92 -7.80 7.78
CA ALA A 158 2.65 -6.57 7.52
C ALA A 158 1.78 -5.56 6.75
N TYR A 159 1.70 -4.33 7.26
CA TYR A 159 0.97 -3.22 6.64
C TYR A 159 1.92 -2.22 6.01
N SER A 160 1.56 -1.77 4.81
CA SER A 160 2.23 -0.69 4.09
C SER A 160 1.23 0.42 3.79
N ILE A 161 1.55 1.64 4.18
CA ILE A 161 0.70 2.81 4.02
C ILE A 161 1.46 3.83 3.17
N TRP A 162 0.80 4.29 2.12
CA TRP A 162 1.38 5.15 1.10
C TRP A 162 0.53 6.40 0.91
N ARG A 163 1.15 7.53 0.76
CA ARG A 163 0.53 8.78 0.30
C ARG A 163 1.06 9.16 -1.07
N ARG A 164 0.28 9.88 -1.84
CA ARG A 164 0.76 10.43 -3.11
C ARG A 164 2.00 11.27 -2.89
N ALA A 165 3.00 11.10 -3.77
CA ALA A 165 4.07 12.09 -3.84
C ALA A 165 3.44 13.41 -4.29
N LEU A 166 3.76 14.49 -3.58
CA LEU A 166 3.42 15.84 -4.02
C LEU A 166 4.46 16.24 -5.07
N ASP A 167 4.02 16.84 -6.17
CA ASP A 167 4.86 17.42 -7.20
C ASP A 167 5.60 18.66 -6.66
#